data_561cbc75770e2c368b684d7504a3db45
#
_entry.id   561cbc75770e2c368b684d7504a3db45
#
_cell.length_a   1.000
_cell.length_b   1.000
_cell.length_c   1.000
_cell.angle_alpha   90.00
_cell.angle_beta   90.00
_cell.angle_gamma   90.00
#
_symmetry.space_group_name_H-M   'P 1'
#
loop_
_entity.id
_entity.type
_entity.pdbx_description
1 polymer ?
#
loop_
_entity_poly.entity_id
_entity_poly.type
_entity_poly.pdbx_seq_one_letter_code
_entity_poly.pdbx_strand_id
1 'polypeptide(L)'
;DDERLWLYVNDPPIFVSEPLGTEFVAGDTFVYKPIVFDRNPDVSLNYRLEVSPNGMVLDAEGVIFWQTDTSHIDVYDVRLVVSDGFDRVAQSFSLFARAGVKILSMAPKDASIDEPYRYKVEIWRPDLEHILNFSLTENPNGMLIDETGVITWVPGVAQIDTQQFVVKVNHGIAVDSQRVKIFVNHPPVVEAAPFKMSVINLGEEYR
;
A
#
# COMPACT_ATOMS: atom_id res chain seq x y z
N ASP A 1 -49.12 -39.93 -39.05
CA ASP A 1 -47.84 -39.62 -38.39
C ASP A 1 -47.94 -38.23 -37.72
N ASP A 2 -48.08 -38.21 -36.40
CA ASP A 2 -48.03 -36.95 -35.63
C ASP A 2 -46.55 -36.47 -35.57
N GLU A 3 -46.17 -35.58 -36.45
CA GLU A 3 -44.92 -34.88 -36.35
C GLU A 3 -45.00 -33.91 -35.16
N ARG A 4 -44.35 -34.25 -34.04
CA ARG A 4 -44.23 -33.34 -32.90
C ARG A 4 -43.13 -32.32 -33.20
N LEU A 5 -43.54 -31.08 -33.39
CA LEU A 5 -42.62 -29.96 -33.51
C LEU A 5 -42.19 -29.51 -32.10
N TRP A 6 -40.91 -29.54 -31.82
CA TRP A 6 -40.33 -28.98 -30.60
C TRP A 6 -39.88 -27.54 -30.87
N LEU A 7 -40.46 -26.61 -30.15
CA LEU A 7 -40.04 -25.21 -30.18
C LEU A 7 -39.15 -24.94 -28.97
N TYR A 8 -37.89 -24.54 -29.22
CA TYR A 8 -37.01 -24.06 -28.18
C TYR A 8 -37.18 -22.55 -28.06
N VAL A 9 -37.46 -22.07 -26.84
CA VAL A 9 -37.53 -20.63 -26.52
C VAL A 9 -36.30 -20.28 -25.73
N ASN A 10 -35.44 -19.46 -26.30
CA ASN A 10 -34.24 -18.95 -25.66
C ASN A 10 -34.55 -17.70 -24.84
N ASP A 11 -33.96 -17.62 -23.65
CA ASP A 11 -33.90 -16.43 -22.79
C ASP A 11 -32.44 -16.01 -22.72
N PRO A 12 -32.06 -14.77 -23.06
CA PRO A 12 -30.64 -14.37 -23.06
C PRO A 12 -30.04 -14.39 -21.67
N PRO A 13 -28.75 -14.68 -21.53
CA PRO A 13 -28.02 -14.57 -20.26
C PRO A 13 -28.04 -13.14 -19.72
N ILE A 14 -27.96 -12.97 -18.42
CA ILE A 14 -27.89 -11.67 -17.76
C ILE A 14 -26.73 -11.62 -16.76
N PHE A 15 -25.99 -10.52 -16.73
CA PHE A 15 -25.02 -10.24 -15.65
C PHE A 15 -25.78 -9.84 -14.39
N VAL A 16 -25.52 -10.54 -13.27
CA VAL A 16 -26.10 -10.24 -11.95
C VAL A 16 -25.07 -9.71 -10.95
N SER A 17 -23.82 -9.55 -11.38
CA SER A 17 -22.75 -8.92 -10.61
C SER A 17 -22.13 -7.78 -11.38
N GLU A 18 -21.50 -6.88 -10.63
CA GLU A 18 -20.63 -5.82 -11.16
C GLU A 18 -19.22 -5.99 -10.60
N PRO A 19 -18.16 -5.57 -11.31
CA PRO A 19 -16.82 -5.62 -10.79
C PRO A 19 -16.67 -4.66 -9.62
N LEU A 20 -16.06 -5.15 -8.54
CA LEU A 20 -15.64 -4.37 -7.38
C LEU A 20 -14.15 -4.00 -7.50
N GLY A 21 -13.76 -2.93 -6.83
CA GLY A 21 -12.35 -2.51 -6.82
C GLY A 21 -11.85 -2.05 -8.19
N THR A 22 -12.70 -1.34 -8.93
CA THR A 22 -12.34 -0.76 -10.24
C THR A 22 -11.31 0.36 -10.14
N GLU A 23 -11.03 0.86 -8.95
CA GLU A 23 -9.96 1.81 -8.66
C GLU A 23 -8.90 1.11 -7.79
N PHE A 24 -7.65 1.08 -8.23
CA PHE A 24 -6.55 0.36 -7.59
C PHE A 24 -5.19 1.00 -7.93
N VAL A 25 -4.14 0.58 -7.22
CA VAL A 25 -2.78 1.08 -7.43
C VAL A 25 -2.11 0.29 -8.56
N ALA A 26 -1.48 1.00 -9.50
CA ALA A 26 -0.68 0.38 -10.55
C ALA A 26 0.46 -0.48 -9.95
N GLY A 27 0.53 -1.74 -10.35
CA GLY A 27 1.34 -2.79 -9.75
C GLY A 27 0.51 -3.85 -9.02
N ASP A 28 -0.74 -3.54 -8.69
CA ASP A 28 -1.67 -4.51 -8.11
C ASP A 28 -2.28 -5.41 -9.20
N THR A 29 -2.91 -6.48 -8.73
CA THR A 29 -3.63 -7.42 -9.60
C THR A 29 -5.11 -7.14 -9.55
N PHE A 30 -5.74 -6.95 -10.70
CA PHE A 30 -7.20 -6.91 -10.83
C PHE A 30 -7.75 -8.31 -11.13
N VAL A 31 -8.77 -8.73 -10.39
CA VAL A 31 -9.47 -10.01 -10.62
C VAL A 31 -10.97 -9.76 -10.54
N TYR A 32 -11.70 -10.23 -11.54
CA TYR A 32 -13.15 -10.19 -11.54
C TYR A 32 -13.74 -11.50 -12.06
N LYS A 33 -14.59 -12.13 -11.25
CA LYS A 33 -15.40 -13.27 -11.64
C LYS A 33 -16.86 -12.84 -11.79
N PRO A 34 -17.38 -12.71 -13.02
CA PRO A 34 -18.78 -12.34 -13.23
C PRO A 34 -19.71 -13.44 -12.73
N ILE A 35 -20.83 -13.04 -12.17
CA ILE A 35 -21.95 -13.93 -11.93
C ILE A 35 -22.96 -13.67 -13.06
N VAL A 36 -23.22 -14.70 -13.84
CA VAL A 36 -24.16 -14.66 -14.96
C VAL A 36 -25.28 -15.67 -14.68
N PHE A 37 -26.47 -15.23 -14.90
CA PHE A 37 -27.67 -16.07 -14.78
C PHE A 37 -28.28 -16.26 -16.16
N ASP A 38 -28.66 -17.51 -16.49
CA ASP A 38 -29.45 -17.88 -17.63
C ASP A 38 -30.66 -18.69 -17.16
N ARG A 39 -31.82 -18.41 -17.72
CA ARG A 39 -33.05 -19.10 -17.33
C ARG A 39 -33.17 -20.47 -18.02
N ASN A 40 -32.51 -20.67 -19.13
CA ASN A 40 -32.49 -21.92 -19.83
C ASN A 40 -31.56 -22.91 -19.10
N PRO A 41 -32.04 -24.08 -18.67
CA PRO A 41 -31.18 -25.06 -18.01
C PRO A 41 -30.19 -25.67 -19.01
N ASP A 42 -29.03 -26.09 -18.50
CA ASP A 42 -27.99 -26.81 -19.23
C ASP A 42 -27.32 -26.04 -20.39
N VAL A 43 -27.39 -24.70 -20.35
CA VAL A 43 -26.72 -23.84 -21.33
C VAL A 43 -25.23 -23.67 -20.99
N SER A 44 -24.38 -23.83 -22.00
CA SER A 44 -22.95 -23.54 -21.88
C SER A 44 -22.68 -22.07 -22.19
N LEU A 45 -22.25 -21.33 -21.20
CA LEU A 45 -21.89 -19.94 -21.38
C LEU A 45 -20.46 -19.80 -21.91
N ASN A 46 -20.32 -18.97 -22.96
CA ASN A 46 -19.05 -18.64 -23.58
C ASN A 46 -18.71 -17.17 -23.31
N TYR A 47 -17.52 -16.92 -22.83
CA TYR A 47 -17.05 -15.59 -22.47
C TYR A 47 -16.01 -15.07 -23.43
N ARG A 48 -16.02 -13.75 -23.71
CA ARG A 48 -15.06 -13.08 -24.57
C ARG A 48 -14.81 -11.64 -24.10
N LEU A 49 -13.55 -11.23 -24.05
CA LEU A 49 -13.19 -9.82 -23.95
C LEU A 49 -13.22 -9.19 -25.35
N GLU A 50 -14.06 -8.16 -25.54
CA GLU A 50 -14.11 -7.36 -26.78
C GLU A 50 -13.23 -6.13 -26.70
N VAL A 51 -13.15 -5.52 -25.52
CA VAL A 51 -12.27 -4.43 -25.20
C VAL A 51 -11.54 -4.78 -23.91
N SER A 52 -10.22 -4.65 -23.89
CA SER A 52 -9.44 -4.89 -22.70
C SER A 52 -8.05 -4.25 -22.82
N PRO A 53 -7.41 -3.85 -21.71
CA PRO A 53 -6.01 -3.46 -21.72
C PRO A 53 -5.10 -4.62 -22.12
N ASN A 54 -3.91 -4.26 -22.60
CA ASN A 54 -2.91 -5.26 -22.94
C ASN A 54 -2.48 -6.08 -21.71
N GLY A 55 -2.33 -7.39 -21.88
CA GLY A 55 -1.97 -8.31 -20.80
C GLY A 55 -3.12 -8.78 -19.91
N MET A 56 -4.36 -8.27 -20.14
CA MET A 56 -5.55 -8.82 -19.47
C MET A 56 -5.93 -10.15 -20.10
N VAL A 57 -6.21 -11.14 -19.27
CA VAL A 57 -6.59 -12.49 -19.69
C VAL A 57 -7.97 -12.86 -19.15
N LEU A 58 -8.63 -13.77 -19.86
CA LEU A 58 -9.93 -14.32 -19.52
C LEU A 58 -9.81 -15.85 -19.59
N ASP A 59 -10.25 -16.53 -18.54
CA ASP A 59 -10.31 -17.99 -18.54
C ASP A 59 -11.65 -18.54 -19.11
N ALA A 60 -11.75 -19.85 -19.19
CA ALA A 60 -12.94 -20.52 -19.71
C ALA A 60 -14.17 -20.36 -18.80
N GLU A 61 -13.98 -20.11 -17.53
CA GLU A 61 -15.01 -19.87 -16.50
C GLU A 61 -15.45 -18.41 -16.46
N GLY A 62 -14.87 -17.55 -17.31
CA GLY A 62 -15.20 -16.13 -17.42
C GLY A 62 -14.49 -15.26 -16.40
N VAL A 63 -13.46 -15.78 -15.68
CA VAL A 63 -12.68 -14.97 -14.74
C VAL A 63 -11.71 -14.10 -15.50
N ILE A 64 -11.80 -12.80 -15.27
CA ILE A 64 -10.85 -11.81 -15.77
C ILE A 64 -9.70 -11.70 -14.77
N PHE A 65 -8.48 -11.75 -15.26
CA PHE A 65 -7.26 -11.54 -14.51
C PHE A 65 -6.36 -10.54 -15.25
N TRP A 66 -5.87 -9.55 -14.54
CA TRP A 66 -4.93 -8.58 -15.08
C TRP A 66 -3.86 -8.22 -14.06
N GLN A 67 -2.62 -8.64 -14.33
CA GLN A 67 -1.46 -8.22 -13.56
C GLN A 67 -0.95 -6.90 -14.13
N THR A 68 -1.04 -5.85 -13.33
CA THR A 68 -0.52 -4.55 -13.73
C THR A 68 0.91 -4.35 -13.23
N ASP A 69 1.58 -3.36 -13.77
CA ASP A 69 2.85 -2.82 -13.29
C ASP A 69 2.76 -1.28 -13.13
N THR A 70 3.82 -0.67 -12.66
CA THR A 70 3.87 0.78 -12.38
C THR A 70 3.76 1.68 -13.63
N SER A 71 3.78 1.12 -14.83
CA SER A 71 3.55 1.86 -16.08
C SER A 71 2.07 1.96 -16.46
N HIS A 72 1.22 1.13 -15.83
CA HIS A 72 -0.23 1.10 -16.09
C HIS A 72 -0.99 2.17 -15.30
N ILE A 73 -0.56 3.44 -15.39
CA ILE A 73 -1.23 4.55 -14.71
C ILE A 73 -2.13 5.25 -15.73
N ASP A 74 -3.39 4.84 -15.81
CA ASP A 74 -4.37 5.36 -16.76
C ASP A 74 -5.77 4.83 -16.43
N VAL A 75 -6.73 5.18 -17.29
CA VAL A 75 -8.08 4.64 -17.33
C VAL A 75 -8.19 3.63 -18.46
N TYR A 76 -8.67 2.44 -18.13
CA TYR A 76 -8.78 1.32 -19.08
C TYR A 76 -10.22 0.85 -19.19
N ASP A 77 -10.77 0.88 -20.38
CA ASP A 77 -12.09 0.35 -20.65
C ASP A 77 -12.05 -1.16 -20.85
N VAL A 78 -13.04 -1.84 -20.28
CA VAL A 78 -13.24 -3.27 -20.41
C VAL A 78 -14.64 -3.55 -20.91
N ARG A 79 -14.76 -4.43 -21.89
CA ARG A 79 -16.04 -4.93 -22.39
C ARG A 79 -16.01 -6.46 -22.42
N LEU A 80 -16.71 -7.06 -21.48
CA LEU A 80 -16.93 -8.50 -21.38
C LEU A 80 -18.24 -8.87 -22.06
N VAL A 81 -18.22 -9.88 -22.91
CA VAL A 81 -19.39 -10.44 -23.59
C VAL A 81 -19.56 -11.87 -23.13
N VAL A 82 -20.81 -12.24 -22.82
CA VAL A 82 -21.23 -13.62 -22.58
C VAL A 82 -22.26 -14.04 -23.63
N SER A 83 -22.20 -15.28 -24.08
CA SER A 83 -23.13 -15.87 -25.04
C SER A 83 -23.52 -17.27 -24.56
N ASP A 84 -24.81 -17.60 -24.75
CA ASP A 84 -25.39 -18.91 -24.56
C ASP A 84 -25.39 -19.75 -25.85
N GLY A 85 -24.83 -19.21 -26.94
CA GLY A 85 -24.83 -19.79 -28.27
C GLY A 85 -25.95 -19.26 -29.20
N PHE A 86 -26.97 -18.63 -28.64
CA PHE A 86 -28.07 -17.99 -29.38
C PHE A 86 -28.01 -16.47 -29.27
N ASP A 87 -27.93 -15.98 -28.04
CA ASP A 87 -27.91 -14.56 -27.73
C ASP A 87 -26.59 -14.14 -27.12
N ARG A 88 -26.34 -12.81 -27.05
CA ARG A 88 -25.16 -12.19 -26.46
C ARG A 88 -25.52 -10.98 -25.65
N VAL A 89 -24.95 -10.87 -24.46
CA VAL A 89 -25.03 -9.67 -23.63
C VAL A 89 -23.64 -9.21 -23.25
N ALA A 90 -23.50 -7.92 -23.01
CA ALA A 90 -22.21 -7.32 -22.68
C ALA A 90 -22.32 -6.51 -21.40
N GLN A 91 -21.25 -6.58 -20.62
CA GLN A 91 -20.99 -5.71 -19.49
C GLN A 91 -19.77 -4.84 -19.82
N SER A 92 -19.90 -3.51 -19.65
CA SER A 92 -18.80 -2.56 -19.86
C SER A 92 -18.52 -1.82 -18.57
N PHE A 93 -17.24 -1.65 -18.25
CA PHE A 93 -16.78 -0.92 -17.08
C PHE A 93 -15.40 -0.32 -17.34
N SER A 94 -15.00 0.67 -16.54
CA SER A 94 -13.68 1.28 -16.63
C SER A 94 -12.87 0.96 -15.37
N LEU A 95 -11.59 0.70 -15.55
CA LEU A 95 -10.60 0.45 -14.51
C LEU A 95 -9.71 1.69 -14.36
N PHE A 96 -9.56 2.18 -13.16
CA PHE A 96 -8.76 3.36 -12.83
C PHE A 96 -7.49 2.91 -12.09
N ALA A 97 -6.42 2.68 -12.82
CA ALA A 97 -5.12 2.35 -12.24
C ALA A 97 -4.39 3.64 -11.85
N ARG A 98 -4.22 3.85 -10.56
CA ARG A 98 -3.65 5.06 -9.97
C ARG A 98 -2.19 4.87 -9.61
N ALA A 99 -1.48 5.98 -9.57
CA ALA A 99 -0.12 6.01 -9.06
C ALA A 99 -0.04 5.63 -7.58
N GLY A 100 0.94 4.80 -7.23
CA GLY A 100 1.27 4.48 -5.86
C GLY A 100 2.09 5.56 -5.16
N VAL A 101 2.39 5.36 -3.89
CA VAL A 101 3.36 6.13 -3.11
C VAL A 101 4.33 5.15 -2.47
N LYS A 102 5.62 5.52 -2.35
CA LYS A 102 6.62 4.67 -1.71
C LYS A 102 7.61 5.51 -0.89
N ILE A 103 7.86 5.08 0.34
CA ILE A 103 8.90 5.66 1.20
C ILE A 103 10.26 5.17 0.70
N LEU A 104 11.15 6.11 0.36
CA LEU A 104 12.49 5.82 -0.15
C LEU A 104 13.58 6.02 0.89
N SER A 105 13.37 6.94 1.83
CA SER A 105 14.36 7.27 2.85
C SER A 105 14.46 6.21 3.95
N MET A 106 15.62 6.15 4.57
CA MET A 106 15.87 5.30 5.74
C MET A 106 16.03 6.19 6.97
N ALA A 107 15.28 5.88 8.02
CA ALA A 107 15.35 6.61 9.28
C ALA A 107 16.69 6.37 9.98
N PRO A 108 17.28 7.38 10.66
CA PRO A 108 18.39 7.17 11.58
C PRO A 108 18.01 6.15 12.67
N LYS A 109 18.92 5.23 12.98
CA LYS A 109 18.67 4.13 13.92
C LYS A 109 19.10 4.42 15.36
N ASP A 110 19.76 5.55 15.56
CA ASP A 110 20.32 5.95 16.85
C ASP A 110 19.80 7.32 17.24
N ALA A 111 19.56 7.50 18.53
CA ALA A 111 19.21 8.77 19.15
C ALA A 111 19.91 8.86 20.52
N SER A 112 20.10 10.07 21.04
CA SER A 112 20.64 10.31 22.40
C SER A 112 19.61 11.05 23.23
N ILE A 113 19.55 10.77 24.53
CA ILE A 113 18.67 11.52 25.44
C ILE A 113 19.02 13.01 25.39
N ASP A 114 17.99 13.84 25.55
CA ASP A 114 18.05 15.31 25.57
C ASP A 114 18.60 15.95 24.26
N GLU A 115 18.85 15.14 23.20
CA GLU A 115 19.28 15.60 21.89
C GLU A 115 18.16 15.46 20.85
N PRO A 116 18.03 16.42 19.91
CA PRO A 116 16.97 16.37 18.90
C PRO A 116 17.22 15.25 17.89
N TYR A 117 16.31 14.29 17.81
CA TYR A 117 16.19 13.36 16.70
C TYR A 117 15.37 13.99 15.59
N ARG A 118 15.83 13.92 14.35
CA ARG A 118 15.17 14.44 13.17
C ARG A 118 15.25 13.45 12.01
N TYR A 119 14.11 13.15 11.38
CA TYR A 119 14.03 12.32 10.20
C TYR A 119 13.08 12.94 9.18
N LYS A 120 13.57 13.20 7.96
CA LYS A 120 12.76 13.63 6.82
C LYS A 120 12.36 12.40 6.02
N VAL A 121 11.07 12.14 5.93
CA VAL A 121 10.54 11.08 5.07
C VAL A 121 10.60 11.55 3.62
N GLU A 122 11.42 10.88 2.82
CA GLU A 122 11.47 11.08 1.37
C GLU A 122 10.63 9.99 0.71
N ILE A 123 9.82 10.40 -0.26
CA ILE A 123 8.89 9.52 -0.96
C ILE A 123 9.11 9.60 -2.46
N TRP A 124 8.82 8.49 -3.13
CA TRP A 124 8.52 8.48 -4.55
C TRP A 124 7.01 8.58 -4.75
N ARG A 125 6.59 9.44 -5.65
CA ARG A 125 5.22 9.54 -6.17
C ARG A 125 5.27 10.04 -7.61
N PRO A 126 4.47 9.48 -8.52
CA PRO A 126 4.50 9.88 -9.93
C PRO A 126 3.62 11.10 -10.24
N ASP A 127 2.67 11.46 -9.38
CA ASP A 127 1.82 12.64 -9.57
C ASP A 127 1.97 13.65 -8.42
N LEU A 128 1.55 14.90 -8.67
CA LEU A 128 1.59 16.00 -7.71
C LEU A 128 0.17 16.47 -7.32
N GLU A 129 -0.87 15.84 -7.83
CA GLU A 129 -2.25 16.33 -7.71
C GLU A 129 -2.87 15.99 -6.36
N HIS A 130 -2.45 14.86 -5.73
CA HIS A 130 -3.02 14.42 -4.47
C HIS A 130 -2.24 14.95 -3.26
N ILE A 131 -2.98 15.30 -2.22
CA ILE A 131 -2.41 15.75 -0.95
C ILE A 131 -1.83 14.54 -0.22
N LEU A 132 -0.57 14.69 0.22
CA LEU A 132 0.07 13.71 1.08
C LEU A 132 -0.36 13.91 2.52
N ASN A 133 -0.73 12.81 3.16
CA ASN A 133 -1.00 12.78 4.59
C ASN A 133 0.00 11.86 5.28
N PHE A 134 0.80 12.43 6.17
CA PHE A 134 1.74 11.70 7.00
C PHE A 134 1.14 11.44 8.37
N SER A 135 1.40 10.27 8.94
CA SER A 135 0.99 9.93 10.29
C SER A 135 2.00 9.01 10.98
N LEU A 136 2.02 9.06 12.31
CA LEU A 136 2.79 8.14 13.15
C LEU A 136 1.84 7.22 13.91
N THR A 137 2.27 5.97 14.07
CA THR A 137 1.63 5.00 14.96
C THR A 137 2.70 4.23 15.71
N GLU A 138 2.37 3.69 16.87
CA GLU A 138 3.31 2.96 17.74
C GLU A 138 4.55 3.79 18.11
N ASN A 139 4.43 5.12 18.14
CA ASN A 139 5.56 6.02 18.35
C ASN A 139 5.78 6.33 19.84
N PRO A 140 7.04 6.63 20.25
CA PRO A 140 7.36 7.08 21.59
C PRO A 140 6.63 8.38 21.95
N ASN A 141 6.36 8.56 23.23
CA ASN A 141 5.77 9.81 23.70
C ASN A 141 6.65 11.03 23.33
N GLY A 142 6.03 12.09 22.84
CA GLY A 142 6.70 13.30 22.39
C GLY A 142 7.26 13.27 20.97
N MET A 143 7.18 12.13 20.24
CA MET A 143 7.52 12.07 18.83
C MET A 143 6.38 12.60 17.97
N LEU A 144 6.69 13.55 17.07
CA LEU A 144 5.72 14.20 16.20
C LEU A 144 6.15 14.10 14.74
N ILE A 145 5.18 14.21 13.84
CA ILE A 145 5.41 14.37 12.40
C ILE A 145 4.62 15.57 11.88
N ASP A 146 5.23 16.37 11.03
CA ASP A 146 4.56 17.50 10.40
C ASP A 146 3.96 17.15 9.02
N GLU A 147 3.20 18.07 8.44
CA GLU A 147 2.55 17.93 7.13
C GLU A 147 3.55 17.72 5.98
N THR A 148 4.80 18.11 6.19
CA THR A 148 5.87 17.91 5.19
C THR A 148 6.57 16.56 5.34
N GLY A 149 6.21 15.73 6.33
CA GLY A 149 6.83 14.44 6.61
C GLY A 149 8.15 14.54 7.38
N VAL A 150 8.35 15.60 8.17
CA VAL A 150 9.48 15.70 9.08
C VAL A 150 9.09 15.17 10.45
N ILE A 151 9.78 14.12 10.88
CA ILE A 151 9.64 13.55 12.22
C ILE A 151 10.64 14.25 13.13
N THR A 152 10.15 14.70 14.29
CA THR A 152 10.96 15.33 15.34
C THR A 152 10.68 14.68 16.69
N TRP A 153 11.70 14.51 17.49
CA TRP A 153 11.62 13.93 18.81
C TRP A 153 12.85 14.29 19.65
N VAL A 154 12.65 14.48 20.95
CA VAL A 154 13.74 14.60 21.93
C VAL A 154 13.50 13.52 22.97
N PRO A 155 14.25 12.40 22.95
CA PRO A 155 14.05 11.33 23.90
C PRO A 155 14.51 11.74 25.30
N GLY A 156 13.73 11.37 26.31
CA GLY A 156 14.09 11.56 27.72
C GLY A 156 14.67 10.28 28.34
N VAL A 157 15.16 10.38 29.57
CA VAL A 157 15.79 9.27 30.33
C VAL A 157 14.89 8.03 30.41
N ALA A 158 13.56 8.18 30.51
CA ALA A 158 12.62 7.07 30.56
C ALA A 158 12.49 6.30 29.22
N GLN A 159 13.11 6.80 28.15
CA GLN A 159 13.05 6.25 26.79
C GLN A 159 14.38 5.67 26.31
N ILE A 160 15.31 5.47 27.24
CA ILE A 160 16.58 4.77 26.96
C ILE A 160 16.27 3.35 26.49
N ASP A 161 17.16 2.79 25.61
CA ASP A 161 17.01 1.48 24.96
C ASP A 161 16.17 1.54 23.67
N THR A 162 15.69 0.40 23.21
CA THR A 162 15.03 0.29 21.93
C THR A 162 13.62 0.89 21.94
N GLN A 163 13.43 1.90 21.12
CA GLN A 163 12.14 2.51 20.80
C GLN A 163 11.71 2.11 19.39
N GLN A 164 10.43 2.21 19.09
CA GLN A 164 9.93 1.97 17.74
C GLN A 164 8.84 2.96 17.35
N PHE A 165 8.67 3.14 16.05
CA PHE A 165 7.51 3.83 15.48
C PHE A 165 7.19 3.27 14.10
N VAL A 166 5.98 3.54 13.64
CA VAL A 166 5.57 3.30 12.26
C VAL A 166 5.15 4.63 11.66
N VAL A 167 5.86 5.05 10.60
CA VAL A 167 5.42 6.17 9.77
C VAL A 167 4.58 5.62 8.62
N LYS A 168 3.45 6.27 8.37
CA LYS A 168 2.58 5.99 7.21
C LYS A 168 2.47 7.24 6.37
N VAL A 169 2.48 7.05 5.06
CA VAL A 169 2.13 8.07 4.08
C VAL A 169 0.93 7.60 3.29
N ASN A 170 -0.07 8.47 3.18
CA ASN A 170 -1.28 8.24 2.40
C ASN A 170 -1.30 9.22 1.23
N HIS A 171 -1.60 8.70 0.03
CA HIS A 171 -1.70 9.43 -1.22
C HIS A 171 -2.96 8.96 -1.96
N GLY A 172 -4.11 9.52 -1.60
CA GLY A 172 -5.40 9.05 -2.12
C GLY A 172 -5.72 7.62 -1.69
N ILE A 173 -5.78 6.70 -2.64
CA ILE A 173 -6.01 5.27 -2.38
C ILE A 173 -4.73 4.49 -2.04
N ALA A 174 -3.57 5.07 -2.30
CA ALA A 174 -2.27 4.44 -2.05
C ALA A 174 -1.75 4.77 -0.65
N VAL A 175 -1.28 3.75 0.04
CA VAL A 175 -0.67 3.87 1.37
C VAL A 175 0.63 3.09 1.39
N ASP A 176 1.70 3.71 1.89
CA ASP A 176 2.92 3.01 2.25
C ASP A 176 3.29 3.27 3.71
N SER A 177 4.05 2.35 4.30
CA SER A 177 4.45 2.46 5.69
C SER A 177 5.84 1.90 5.94
N GLN A 178 6.55 2.51 6.87
CA GLN A 178 7.87 2.08 7.31
C GLN A 178 7.87 1.90 8.82
N ARG A 179 8.25 0.69 9.28
CA ARG A 179 8.50 0.40 10.70
C ARG A 179 9.97 0.65 10.99
N VAL A 180 10.24 1.46 12.00
CA VAL A 180 11.58 1.87 12.40
C VAL A 180 11.82 1.46 13.84
N LYS A 181 13.00 0.92 14.11
CA LYS A 181 13.53 0.73 15.46
C LYS A 181 14.70 1.67 15.66
N ILE A 182 14.71 2.39 16.80
CA ILE A 182 15.71 3.36 17.20
C ILE A 182 16.32 2.90 18.52
N PHE A 183 17.62 2.90 18.62
CA PHE A 183 18.30 2.73 19.90
C PHE A 183 18.57 4.10 20.52
N VAL A 184 18.03 4.33 21.73
CA VAL A 184 18.25 5.57 22.47
C VAL A 184 19.39 5.37 23.45
N ASN A 185 20.47 6.09 23.23
CA ASN A 185 21.68 6.01 24.02
C ASN A 185 21.74 7.11 25.10
N HIS A 186 22.33 6.77 26.21
CA HIS A 186 22.78 7.74 27.21
C HIS A 186 24.28 8.01 26.98
N PRO A 187 24.68 9.24 26.63
CA PRO A 187 26.10 9.53 26.48
C PRO A 187 26.83 9.32 27.81
N PRO A 188 28.05 8.83 27.80
CA PRO A 188 28.82 8.64 29.02
C PRO A 188 29.03 9.97 29.75
N VAL A 189 28.70 9.99 31.03
CA VAL A 189 28.97 11.14 31.90
C VAL A 189 30.36 10.96 32.49
N VAL A 190 31.24 11.90 32.24
CA VAL A 190 32.53 11.95 32.93
C VAL A 190 32.31 12.59 34.31
N GLU A 191 32.17 11.77 35.32
CA GLU A 191 32.23 12.28 36.68
C GLU A 191 33.67 12.69 36.97
N ALA A 192 33.94 13.99 36.98
CA ALA A 192 35.19 14.49 37.46
C ALA A 192 35.34 14.08 38.94
N ALA A 193 36.24 13.15 39.21
CA ALA A 193 36.60 12.87 40.59
C ALA A 193 37.05 14.20 41.26
N PRO A 194 36.56 14.51 42.48
CA PRO A 194 36.96 15.73 43.13
C PRO A 194 38.47 15.76 43.23
N PHE A 195 39.05 16.86 42.70
CA PHE A 195 40.50 17.08 42.75
C PHE A 195 40.94 17.04 44.21
N LYS A 196 41.52 15.95 44.69
CA LYS A 196 42.23 15.94 45.96
C LYS A 196 43.52 16.69 45.76
N MET A 197 43.55 17.95 46.18
CA MET A 197 44.82 18.67 46.32
C MET A 197 45.68 17.92 47.35
N SER A 198 46.68 17.21 46.87
CA SER A 198 47.73 16.68 47.74
C SER A 198 48.78 17.76 47.89
N VAL A 199 48.94 18.27 49.07
CA VAL A 199 50.05 19.19 49.40
C VAL A 199 51.27 18.32 49.68
N ILE A 200 52.32 18.48 48.88
CA ILE A 200 53.55 17.81 49.04
C ILE A 200 54.53 18.85 49.66
N ASN A 201 55.12 18.52 50.77
CA ASN A 201 56.18 19.36 51.37
C ASN A 201 57.50 19.21 50.59
N LEU A 202 58.26 20.25 50.54
CA LEU A 202 59.55 20.25 49.82
C LEU A 202 60.48 19.17 50.42
N GLY A 203 60.78 18.12 49.59
CA GLY A 203 61.63 17.02 49.99
C GLY A 203 60.97 15.67 50.14
N GLU A 204 59.61 15.57 49.89
CA GLU A 204 58.85 14.26 49.82
C GLU A 204 58.71 13.83 48.39
N GLU A 205 58.87 12.52 48.14
CA GLU A 205 58.56 11.92 46.83
C GLU A 205 57.08 11.60 46.76
N TYR A 206 56.41 11.98 45.64
CA TYR A 206 55.05 11.60 45.30
C TYR A 206 55.04 10.12 44.95
N ARG A 207 54.27 9.33 45.69
CA ARG A 207 54.00 7.92 45.44
C ARG A 207 52.55 7.65 44.99
#